data_fe2fbf59b9875983864031b64742321c
#
_entry.id   fe2fbf59b9875983864031b64742321c
#
_cell.length_a   1.000
_cell.length_b   1.000
_cell.length_c   1.000
_cell.angle_alpha   90.00
_cell.angle_beta   90.00
_cell.angle_gamma   90.00
#
_symmetry.space_group_name_H-M   'P 1'
#
loop_
_entity.id
_entity.type
_entity.pdbx_description
1 polymer ?
#
loop_
_entity_poly.entity_id
_entity_poly.type
_entity_poly.pdbx_seq_one_letter_code
_entity_poly.pdbx_strand_id
1 'polypeptide(L)'
;LNYYGPLPNCDLLRRYGYTSAKHSRYDVVEVPWDIIASTIDKRYTGKKGVLDEEEMEEGFVLERDSGEPDDTGINTHPAKFVAFPEELEEQVCQVIGPAMSVDMNRGPNKAQRKQLKLAYYEIMDAVIPARLAQYGTTVEQDEQLLKNPDLEGRHRMAVFVRLGEKKLLKEAKEFIPAQLEKYKPAQEEEEGRSAKRQKR
;
A
#
# COMPACT_ATOMS: atom_id res chain seq x y z
N LEU A 1 18.85 -22.33 -12.19
CA LEU A 1 17.51 -22.78 -12.59
C LEU A 1 16.63 -22.74 -11.37
N ASN A 2 15.74 -21.73 -11.28
CA ASN A 2 14.76 -21.63 -10.21
C ASN A 2 13.53 -22.46 -10.59
N TYR A 3 13.31 -23.56 -9.90
CA TYR A 3 12.13 -24.44 -10.11
C TYR A 3 10.80 -23.79 -9.71
N TYR A 4 10.84 -22.67 -8.95
CA TYR A 4 9.67 -22.06 -8.31
C TYR A 4 9.36 -20.65 -8.82
N GLY A 5 9.95 -20.22 -9.92
CA GLY A 5 9.83 -18.86 -10.41
C GLY A 5 10.60 -17.82 -9.57
N PRO A 6 10.41 -16.55 -9.85
CA PRO A 6 11.04 -15.47 -9.10
C PRO A 6 10.44 -15.36 -7.70
N LEU A 7 11.29 -15.42 -6.66
CA LEU A 7 10.90 -15.27 -5.26
C LEU A 7 11.41 -13.94 -4.70
N PRO A 8 10.64 -13.28 -3.81
CA PRO A 8 11.12 -12.13 -3.06
C PRO A 8 12.25 -12.49 -2.10
N ASN A 9 13.10 -11.53 -1.77
CA ASN A 9 14.24 -11.75 -0.87
C ASN A 9 13.83 -12.20 0.54
N CYS A 10 12.66 -11.80 1.04
CA CYS A 10 12.13 -12.30 2.30
C CYS A 10 11.89 -13.81 2.27
N ASP A 11 11.35 -14.34 1.18
CA ASP A 11 11.13 -15.77 0.99
C ASP A 11 12.43 -16.55 0.76
N LEU A 12 13.36 -15.99 -0.01
CA LEU A 12 14.69 -16.58 -0.19
C LEU A 12 15.39 -16.72 1.16
N LEU A 13 15.36 -15.68 1.99
CA LEU A 13 15.96 -15.71 3.32
C LEU A 13 15.24 -16.70 4.24
N ARG A 14 13.92 -16.69 4.27
CA ARG A 14 13.12 -17.56 5.15
C ARG A 14 13.23 -19.03 4.79
N ARG A 15 13.18 -19.36 3.50
CA ARG A 15 13.15 -20.76 3.02
C ARG A 15 14.52 -21.37 2.83
N TYR A 16 15.50 -20.57 2.40
CA TYR A 16 16.79 -21.07 1.95
C TYR A 16 17.98 -20.46 2.66
N GLY A 17 17.78 -19.43 3.50
CA GLY A 17 18.84 -18.82 4.29
C GLY A 17 19.81 -17.92 3.52
N TYR A 18 19.41 -17.43 2.33
CA TYR A 18 20.20 -16.48 1.56
C TYR A 18 19.33 -15.38 0.94
N THR A 19 19.94 -14.32 0.43
CA THR A 19 19.28 -13.28 -0.37
C THR A 19 19.99 -13.15 -1.72
N SER A 20 19.31 -12.57 -2.71
CA SER A 20 19.97 -12.17 -3.95
C SER A 20 20.98 -11.04 -3.70
N ALA A 21 21.92 -10.83 -4.64
CA ALA A 21 22.93 -9.78 -4.53
C ALA A 21 22.38 -8.36 -4.67
N LYS A 22 21.18 -8.23 -5.19
CA LYS A 22 20.48 -6.94 -5.39
C LYS A 22 19.03 -7.06 -4.90
N HIS A 23 18.42 -5.91 -4.55
CA HIS A 23 16.98 -5.87 -4.30
C HIS A 23 16.25 -6.38 -5.54
N SER A 24 15.32 -7.29 -5.29
CA SER A 24 14.54 -7.91 -6.35
C SER A 24 13.38 -7.00 -6.76
N ARG A 25 13.04 -7.02 -8.05
CA ARG A 25 11.77 -6.46 -8.54
C ARG A 25 10.55 -7.15 -7.94
N TYR A 26 10.76 -8.38 -7.44
CA TYR A 26 9.75 -9.22 -6.80
C TYR A 26 9.74 -9.07 -5.28
N ASP A 27 10.51 -8.13 -4.70
CA ASP A 27 10.42 -7.87 -3.26
C ASP A 27 9.05 -7.33 -2.92
N VAL A 28 8.50 -7.84 -1.84
CA VAL A 28 7.16 -7.54 -1.34
C VAL A 28 7.24 -7.00 0.08
N VAL A 29 6.16 -6.34 0.51
CA VAL A 29 5.99 -5.94 1.91
C VAL A 29 4.53 -6.13 2.33
N GLU A 30 4.32 -6.71 3.48
CA GLU A 30 3.00 -6.87 4.08
C GLU A 30 2.61 -5.63 4.86
N VAL A 31 1.36 -5.21 4.71
CA VAL A 31 0.68 -4.20 5.52
C VAL A 31 -0.41 -4.92 6.31
N PRO A 32 -0.20 -5.17 7.62
CA PRO A 32 -1.17 -5.84 8.47
C PRO A 32 -2.46 -5.04 8.65
N TRP A 33 -3.58 -5.75 8.74
CA TRP A 33 -4.90 -5.13 8.88
C TRP A 33 -5.05 -4.32 10.18
N ASP A 34 -4.41 -4.71 11.26
CA ASP A 34 -4.48 -4.01 12.55
C ASP A 34 -4.03 -2.54 12.47
N ILE A 35 -3.00 -2.25 11.64
CA ILE A 35 -2.54 -0.87 11.38
C ILE A 35 -3.61 -0.09 10.62
N ILE A 36 -4.22 -0.72 9.63
CA ILE A 36 -5.27 -0.12 8.81
C ILE A 36 -6.50 0.15 9.67
N ALA A 37 -6.96 -0.85 10.42
CA ALA A 37 -8.10 -0.76 11.32
C ALA A 37 -7.89 0.34 12.38
N SER A 38 -6.71 0.39 13.01
CA SER A 38 -6.41 1.43 14.00
C SER A 38 -6.38 2.84 13.39
N THR A 39 -6.00 2.96 12.12
CA THR A 39 -6.01 4.23 11.40
C THR A 39 -7.45 4.64 11.05
N ILE A 40 -8.27 3.70 10.62
CA ILE A 40 -9.71 3.92 10.39
C ILE A 40 -10.40 4.34 11.69
N ASP A 41 -10.11 3.68 12.82
CA ASP A 41 -10.72 3.97 14.12
C ASP A 41 -10.42 5.38 14.62
N LYS A 42 -9.22 5.87 14.37
CA LYS A 42 -8.84 7.26 14.71
C LYS A 42 -9.56 8.30 13.86
N ARG A 43 -9.91 7.97 12.62
CA ARG A 43 -10.50 8.91 11.67
C ARG A 43 -12.03 8.88 11.65
N TYR A 44 -12.61 7.71 11.84
CA TYR A 44 -14.05 7.47 11.74
C TYR A 44 -14.61 6.99 13.08
N THR A 45 -15.32 7.87 13.77
CA THR A 45 -15.97 7.57 15.07
C THR A 45 -17.42 7.08 14.93
N GLY A 46 -17.98 7.13 13.73
CA GLY A 46 -19.36 6.71 13.42
C GLY A 46 -19.54 5.20 13.29
N LYS A 47 -20.74 4.78 12.86
CA LYS A 47 -21.05 3.39 12.58
C LYS A 47 -20.20 2.90 11.41
N LYS A 48 -19.34 1.93 11.66
CA LYS A 48 -18.52 1.26 10.65
C LYS A 48 -19.19 -0.02 10.14
N GLY A 49 -18.80 -0.45 8.96
CA GLY A 49 -19.16 -1.77 8.45
C GLY A 49 -18.55 -2.87 9.31
N VAL A 50 -19.24 -3.96 9.38
CA VAL A 50 -18.75 -5.20 10.01
C VAL A 50 -18.30 -6.10 8.87
N LEU A 51 -17.09 -6.60 8.97
CA LEU A 51 -16.56 -7.61 8.06
C LEU A 51 -16.92 -8.99 8.58
N ASP A 52 -17.15 -9.92 7.67
CA ASP A 52 -17.23 -11.32 8.02
C ASP A 52 -15.81 -11.81 8.35
N GLU A 53 -15.64 -12.43 9.53
CA GLU A 53 -14.33 -12.94 9.96
C GLU A 53 -13.76 -14.02 9.02
N GLU A 54 -14.63 -14.75 8.30
CA GLU A 54 -14.22 -15.77 7.35
C GLU A 54 -13.75 -15.16 6.01
N GLU A 55 -14.18 -13.95 5.67
CA GLU A 55 -13.86 -13.25 4.42
C GLU A 55 -12.79 -12.14 4.62
N MET A 56 -12.43 -11.86 5.87
CA MET A 56 -11.51 -10.78 6.20
C MET A 56 -10.06 -11.19 6.02
N GLU A 57 -9.32 -10.43 5.22
CA GLU A 57 -7.87 -10.58 5.10
C GLU A 57 -7.17 -9.92 6.29
N GLU A 58 -6.26 -10.66 6.94
CA GLU A 58 -5.48 -10.18 8.10
C GLU A 58 -4.30 -9.27 7.69
N GLY A 59 -3.92 -9.30 6.43
CA GLY A 59 -2.83 -8.49 5.90
C GLY A 59 -2.80 -8.49 4.37
N PHE A 60 -2.24 -7.43 3.81
CA PHE A 60 -2.16 -7.20 2.37
C PHE A 60 -0.73 -7.07 1.91
N VAL A 61 -0.39 -7.80 0.87
CA VAL A 61 0.94 -7.78 0.28
C VAL A 61 1.02 -6.68 -0.77
N LEU A 62 1.93 -5.74 -0.59
CA LEU A 62 2.29 -4.76 -1.61
C LEU A 62 3.43 -5.30 -2.45
N GLU A 63 3.33 -5.11 -3.76
CA GLU A 63 4.32 -5.53 -4.74
C GLU A 63 4.51 -4.49 -5.84
N ARG A 64 5.56 -4.65 -6.64
CA ARG A 64 5.77 -3.84 -7.84
C ARG A 64 5.18 -4.53 -9.04
N ASP A 65 4.59 -3.77 -9.93
CA ASP A 65 4.36 -4.24 -11.29
C ASP A 65 5.72 -4.43 -11.98
N SER A 66 6.01 -5.67 -12.27
CA SER A 66 7.25 -6.06 -12.96
C SER A 66 7.11 -5.99 -14.47
N GLY A 67 5.90 -5.76 -14.99
CA GLY A 67 5.59 -5.89 -16.41
C GLY A 67 5.74 -7.34 -16.91
N GLU A 68 5.39 -7.57 -18.15
CA GLU A 68 5.60 -8.85 -18.80
C GLU A 68 7.05 -8.99 -19.31
N PRO A 69 7.63 -10.19 -19.28
CA PRO A 69 8.92 -10.45 -19.91
C PRO A 69 8.80 -10.31 -21.42
N ASP A 70 9.90 -9.90 -22.06
CA ASP A 70 9.99 -9.88 -23.53
C ASP A 70 10.04 -11.29 -24.14
N ASP A 71 10.11 -11.36 -25.48
CA ASP A 71 10.18 -12.64 -26.21
C ASP A 71 11.39 -13.52 -25.82
N THR A 72 12.38 -12.97 -25.13
CA THR A 72 13.54 -13.72 -24.60
C THR A 72 13.29 -14.27 -23.20
N GLY A 73 12.14 -13.98 -22.59
CA GLY A 73 11.80 -14.33 -21.21
C GLY A 73 12.54 -13.47 -20.18
N ILE A 74 13.18 -12.38 -20.62
CA ILE A 74 13.89 -11.44 -19.74
C ILE A 74 13.01 -10.21 -19.55
N ASN A 75 12.68 -9.90 -18.30
CA ASN A 75 11.97 -8.68 -18.01
C ASN A 75 12.95 -7.51 -17.84
N THR A 76 13.03 -6.64 -18.85
CA THR A 76 13.88 -5.44 -18.88
C THR A 76 13.18 -4.18 -18.39
N HIS A 77 11.86 -4.20 -18.21
CA HIS A 77 11.10 -3.06 -17.71
C HIS A 77 11.44 -2.76 -16.25
N PRO A 78 11.59 -1.48 -15.87
CA PRO A 78 11.77 -1.12 -14.47
C PRO A 78 10.50 -1.47 -13.68
N ALA A 79 10.65 -2.30 -12.64
CA ALA A 79 9.56 -2.59 -11.74
C ALA A 79 9.19 -1.33 -10.93
N LYS A 80 7.90 -1.03 -10.82
CA LYS A 80 7.37 0.14 -10.11
C LYS A 80 6.15 -0.24 -9.28
N PHE A 81 5.97 0.45 -8.17
CA PHE A 81 4.69 0.42 -7.48
C PHE A 81 3.66 1.23 -8.28
N VAL A 82 2.57 0.59 -8.68
CA VAL A 82 1.55 1.19 -9.57
C VAL A 82 0.15 1.18 -8.97
N ALA A 83 -0.12 0.30 -8.02
CA ALA A 83 -1.42 0.19 -7.36
C ALA A 83 -1.30 -0.55 -6.02
N PHE A 84 -2.24 -0.30 -5.13
CA PHE A 84 -2.53 -1.16 -3.99
C PHE A 84 -3.40 -2.34 -4.45
N PRO A 85 -3.41 -3.48 -3.71
CA PRO A 85 -4.29 -4.60 -4.00
C PRO A 85 -5.77 -4.17 -4.03
N GLU A 86 -6.55 -4.73 -4.96
CA GLU A 86 -7.98 -4.41 -5.07
C GLU A 86 -8.76 -4.87 -3.82
N GLU A 87 -8.41 -6.01 -3.29
CA GLU A 87 -9.00 -6.58 -2.07
C GLU A 87 -8.80 -5.63 -0.87
N LEU A 88 -7.66 -4.95 -0.79
CA LEU A 88 -7.40 -3.93 0.22
C LEU A 88 -8.35 -2.73 0.07
N GLU A 89 -8.53 -2.21 -1.14
CA GLU A 89 -9.46 -1.12 -1.41
C GLU A 89 -10.89 -1.54 -1.05
N GLU A 90 -11.30 -2.73 -1.46
CA GLU A 90 -12.64 -3.27 -1.18
C GLU A 90 -12.89 -3.41 0.32
N GLN A 91 -11.98 -4.05 1.06
CA GLN A 91 -12.11 -4.26 2.50
C GLN A 91 -12.17 -2.94 3.27
N VAL A 92 -11.31 -1.97 2.96
CA VAL A 92 -11.35 -0.64 3.56
C VAL A 92 -12.67 0.07 3.24
N CYS A 93 -13.11 0.06 1.98
CA CYS A 93 -14.36 0.70 1.57
C CYS A 93 -15.58 0.09 2.25
N GLN A 94 -15.63 -1.22 2.46
CA GLN A 94 -16.70 -1.88 3.20
C GLN A 94 -16.79 -1.38 4.64
N VAL A 95 -15.65 -1.19 5.29
CA VAL A 95 -15.60 -0.70 6.68
C VAL A 95 -15.98 0.77 6.80
N ILE A 96 -15.50 1.64 5.91
CA ILE A 96 -15.74 3.08 6.01
C ILE A 96 -17.07 3.53 5.36
N GLY A 97 -17.62 2.74 4.44
CA GLY A 97 -18.83 3.08 3.68
C GLY A 97 -20.00 3.50 4.57
N PRO A 98 -20.40 2.72 5.57
CA PRO A 98 -21.48 3.10 6.48
C PRO A 98 -21.22 4.39 7.28
N ALA A 99 -19.96 4.64 7.68
CA ALA A 99 -19.57 5.88 8.35
C ALA A 99 -19.67 7.10 7.42
N MET A 100 -19.56 6.88 6.11
CA MET A 100 -19.75 7.90 5.06
C MET A 100 -21.19 7.94 4.52
N SER A 101 -22.14 7.26 5.16
CA SER A 101 -23.55 7.17 4.74
C SER A 101 -23.73 6.53 3.36
N VAL A 102 -22.87 5.58 3.01
CA VAL A 102 -22.96 4.78 1.78
C VAL A 102 -23.53 3.42 2.12
N ASP A 103 -24.61 3.03 1.41
CA ASP A 103 -25.17 1.68 1.49
C ASP A 103 -24.37 0.73 0.60
N MET A 104 -23.48 -0.04 1.20
CA MET A 104 -22.60 -0.97 0.50
C MET A 104 -23.37 -2.14 -0.13
N ASN A 105 -24.54 -2.51 0.42
CA ASN A 105 -25.36 -3.61 -0.13
C ASN A 105 -26.03 -3.24 -1.46
N ARG A 106 -26.38 -1.96 -1.62
CA ARG A 106 -26.93 -1.43 -2.89
C ARG A 106 -25.86 -1.06 -3.89
N GLY A 107 -24.62 -1.01 -3.43
CA GLY A 107 -23.49 -0.52 -4.18
C GLY A 107 -23.47 1.01 -4.31
N PRO A 108 -22.27 1.62 -4.23
CA PRO A 108 -22.11 3.06 -4.30
C PRO A 108 -22.38 3.59 -5.72
N ASN A 109 -23.04 4.74 -5.84
CA ASN A 109 -23.14 5.47 -7.09
C ASN A 109 -21.80 6.12 -7.49
N LYS A 110 -21.71 6.70 -8.70
CA LYS A 110 -20.45 7.27 -9.23
C LYS A 110 -19.81 8.33 -8.29
N ALA A 111 -20.61 9.20 -7.69
CA ALA A 111 -20.11 10.23 -6.78
C ALA A 111 -19.60 9.61 -5.46
N GLN A 112 -20.36 8.66 -4.91
CA GLN A 112 -19.99 7.92 -3.70
C GLN A 112 -18.71 7.10 -3.92
N ARG A 113 -18.55 6.43 -5.06
CA ARG A 113 -17.30 5.72 -5.42
C ARG A 113 -16.11 6.67 -5.43
N LYS A 114 -16.25 7.87 -6.00
CA LYS A 114 -15.19 8.87 -6.01
C LYS A 114 -14.82 9.32 -4.58
N GLN A 115 -15.82 9.52 -3.73
CA GLN A 115 -15.61 9.89 -2.32
C GLN A 115 -14.94 8.76 -1.51
N LEU A 116 -15.40 7.51 -1.70
CA LEU A 116 -14.78 6.34 -1.06
C LEU A 116 -13.31 6.16 -1.48
N LYS A 117 -13.02 6.32 -2.77
CA LYS A 117 -11.62 6.26 -3.26
C LYS A 117 -10.75 7.38 -2.68
N LEU A 118 -11.27 8.59 -2.57
CA LEU A 118 -10.55 9.68 -1.90
C LEU A 118 -10.25 9.31 -0.44
N ALA A 119 -11.28 8.89 0.30
CA ALA A 119 -11.15 8.49 1.70
C ALA A 119 -10.19 7.31 1.88
N TYR A 120 -10.22 6.32 0.99
CA TYR A 120 -9.28 5.22 0.95
C TYR A 120 -7.84 5.70 0.83
N TYR A 121 -7.52 6.56 -0.15
CA TYR A 121 -6.15 7.06 -0.30
C TYR A 121 -5.71 7.96 0.85
N GLU A 122 -6.62 8.70 1.48
CA GLU A 122 -6.32 9.46 2.70
C GLU A 122 -6.01 8.55 3.90
N ILE A 123 -6.65 7.38 4.00
CA ILE A 123 -6.32 6.36 4.99
C ILE A 123 -4.93 5.79 4.68
N MET A 124 -4.66 5.39 3.44
CA MET A 124 -3.36 4.84 3.05
C MET A 124 -2.22 5.84 3.23
N ASP A 125 -2.49 7.13 3.06
CA ASP A 125 -1.52 8.21 3.33
C ASP A 125 -1.05 8.26 4.78
N ALA A 126 -1.89 7.81 5.72
CA ALA A 126 -1.57 7.66 7.14
C ALA A 126 -1.04 6.26 7.50
N VAL A 127 -1.54 5.20 6.85
CA VAL A 127 -1.16 3.80 7.08
C VAL A 127 0.29 3.56 6.69
N ILE A 128 0.73 4.02 5.53
CA ILE A 128 2.09 3.74 5.03
C ILE A 128 3.18 4.29 5.98
N PRO A 129 3.12 5.56 6.45
CA PRO A 129 4.04 6.04 7.48
C PRO A 129 3.95 5.27 8.80
N ALA A 130 2.75 4.86 9.23
CA ALA A 130 2.57 4.06 10.44
C ALA A 130 3.25 2.68 10.31
N ARG A 131 3.14 2.04 9.13
CA ARG A 131 3.86 0.79 8.84
C ARG A 131 5.38 1.00 8.82
N LEU A 132 5.86 2.09 8.22
CA LEU A 132 7.28 2.44 8.23
C LEU A 132 7.80 2.69 9.66
N ALA A 133 7.00 3.27 10.54
CA ALA A 133 7.39 3.53 11.92
C ALA A 133 7.55 2.27 12.78
N GLN A 134 7.02 1.12 12.35
CA GLN A 134 7.25 -0.16 13.03
C GLN A 134 8.68 -0.69 12.87
N TYR A 135 9.43 -0.21 11.88
CA TYR A 135 10.84 -0.55 11.76
C TYR A 135 11.66 0.29 12.74
N GLY A 136 12.56 -0.35 13.47
CA GLY A 136 13.43 0.31 14.46
C GLY A 136 14.52 1.21 13.86
N THR A 137 14.62 1.28 12.52
CA THR A 137 15.65 2.05 11.79
C THR A 137 15.04 2.74 10.57
N THR A 138 15.70 3.80 10.08
CA THR A 138 15.33 4.46 8.81
C THR A 138 15.96 3.76 7.61
N VAL A 139 15.59 4.16 6.39
CA VAL A 139 16.22 3.68 5.14
C VAL A 139 17.70 4.06 5.12
N GLU A 140 18.02 5.29 5.48
CA GLU A 140 19.37 5.84 5.49
C GLU A 140 20.26 5.12 6.50
N GLN A 141 19.72 4.76 7.67
CA GLN A 141 20.43 3.96 8.69
C GLN A 141 20.72 2.54 8.17
N ASP A 142 19.76 1.89 7.51
CA ASP A 142 19.97 0.57 6.94
C ASP A 142 20.97 0.59 5.78
N GLU A 143 20.95 1.63 4.94
CA GLU A 143 21.96 1.82 3.91
C GLU A 143 23.37 2.03 4.47
N GLN A 144 23.48 2.72 5.60
CA GLN A 144 24.77 2.87 6.29
C GLN A 144 25.22 1.55 6.92
N LEU A 145 24.30 0.81 7.56
CA LEU A 145 24.61 -0.53 8.11
C LEU A 145 25.14 -1.47 7.03
N LEU A 146 24.56 -1.45 5.83
CA LEU A 146 25.00 -2.30 4.74
C LEU A 146 26.38 -1.93 4.16
N LYS A 147 26.87 -0.70 4.40
CA LYS A 147 28.24 -0.29 4.03
C LYS A 147 29.27 -0.78 5.03
N ASN A 148 28.87 -1.19 6.23
CA ASN A 148 29.80 -1.71 7.22
C ASN A 148 30.31 -3.11 6.79
N PRO A 149 31.63 -3.27 6.58
CA PRO A 149 32.21 -4.57 6.18
C PRO A 149 32.07 -5.62 7.28
N ASP A 150 31.99 -5.22 8.55
CA ASP A 150 31.88 -6.13 9.69
C ASP A 150 30.43 -6.67 9.88
N LEU A 151 29.46 -6.11 9.13
CA LEU A 151 28.09 -6.65 9.12
C LEU A 151 28.03 -7.86 8.20
N GLU A 152 27.98 -9.04 8.77
CA GLU A 152 28.06 -10.30 8.03
C GLU A 152 26.85 -11.21 8.24
N GLY A 153 26.80 -12.27 7.43
CA GLY A 153 25.90 -13.40 7.58
C GLY A 153 24.41 -13.01 7.60
N ARG A 154 23.66 -13.64 8.49
CA ARG A 154 22.21 -13.47 8.60
C ARG A 154 21.78 -12.04 8.95
N HIS A 155 22.58 -11.36 9.76
CA HIS A 155 22.26 -9.98 10.13
C HIS A 155 22.29 -9.06 8.90
N ARG A 156 23.33 -9.17 8.07
CA ARG A 156 23.42 -8.43 6.80
C ARG A 156 22.23 -8.71 5.89
N MET A 157 21.85 -9.98 5.76
CA MET A 157 20.70 -10.38 4.93
C MET A 157 19.38 -9.84 5.49
N ALA A 158 19.18 -9.87 6.80
CA ALA A 158 17.97 -9.30 7.42
C ALA A 158 17.87 -7.78 7.22
N VAL A 159 18.97 -7.04 7.35
CA VAL A 159 19.00 -5.60 7.04
C VAL A 159 18.71 -5.35 5.56
N PHE A 160 19.24 -6.20 4.69
CA PHE A 160 19.01 -6.08 3.24
C PHE A 160 17.53 -6.28 2.87
N VAL A 161 16.88 -7.33 3.40
CA VAL A 161 15.44 -7.59 3.19
C VAL A 161 14.62 -6.40 3.72
N ARG A 162 14.85 -6.00 4.96
CA ARG A 162 14.16 -4.87 5.60
C ARG A 162 14.30 -3.57 4.82
N LEU A 163 15.48 -3.31 4.23
CA LEU A 163 15.68 -2.16 3.36
C LEU A 163 14.85 -2.23 2.09
N GLY A 164 14.71 -3.43 1.49
CA GLY A 164 13.85 -3.66 0.32
C GLY A 164 12.38 -3.34 0.61
N GLU A 165 11.86 -3.84 1.74
CA GLU A 165 10.50 -3.57 2.20
C GLU A 165 10.25 -2.06 2.42
N LYS A 166 11.18 -1.35 3.09
CA LYS A 166 11.08 0.09 3.30
C LYS A 166 11.11 0.89 2.00
N LYS A 167 11.91 0.49 1.03
CA LYS A 167 11.94 1.14 -0.29
C LYS A 167 10.61 0.99 -1.01
N LEU A 168 10.01 -0.19 -0.97
CA LEU A 168 8.69 -0.42 -1.55
C LEU A 168 7.60 0.42 -0.86
N LEU A 169 7.63 0.52 0.48
CA LEU A 169 6.71 1.41 1.22
C LEU A 169 6.92 2.89 0.85
N LYS A 170 8.15 3.35 0.62
CA LYS A 170 8.41 4.71 0.13
C LYS A 170 7.80 4.92 -1.26
N GLU A 171 7.96 3.98 -2.19
CA GLU A 171 7.33 4.04 -3.51
C GLU A 171 5.79 4.10 -3.41
N ALA A 172 5.20 3.28 -2.53
CA ALA A 172 3.76 3.33 -2.26
C ALA A 172 3.32 4.70 -1.69
N LYS A 173 4.13 5.31 -0.82
CA LYS A 173 3.88 6.65 -0.29
C LYS A 173 3.93 7.72 -1.39
N GLU A 174 4.90 7.63 -2.29
CA GLU A 174 5.06 8.55 -3.41
C GLU A 174 3.94 8.43 -4.46
N PHE A 175 3.30 7.27 -4.56
CA PHE A 175 2.15 7.04 -5.44
C PHE A 175 0.87 7.76 -4.97
N ILE A 176 0.65 7.91 -3.67
CA ILE A 176 -0.61 8.39 -3.08
C ILE A 176 -0.98 9.82 -3.49
N PRO A 177 -0.08 10.83 -3.50
CA PRO A 177 -0.43 12.21 -3.83
C PRO A 177 -1.13 12.38 -5.18
N ALA A 178 -0.68 11.67 -6.20
CA ALA A 178 -1.29 11.71 -7.53
C ALA A 178 -2.72 11.13 -7.51
N GLN A 179 -2.97 10.10 -6.69
CA GLN A 179 -4.30 9.52 -6.54
C GLN A 179 -5.23 10.47 -5.75
N LEU A 180 -4.74 11.08 -4.69
CA LEU A 180 -5.50 12.08 -3.93
C LEU A 180 -5.95 13.23 -4.85
N GLU A 181 -5.06 13.76 -5.67
CA GLU A 181 -5.40 14.83 -6.61
C GLU A 181 -6.45 14.40 -7.64
N LYS A 182 -6.33 13.18 -8.16
CA LYS A 182 -7.29 12.59 -9.12
C LYS A 182 -8.71 12.51 -8.56
N TYR A 183 -8.87 12.24 -7.25
CA TYR A 183 -10.17 12.01 -6.63
C TYR A 183 -10.68 13.23 -5.85
N LYS A 184 -9.94 14.32 -5.71
CA LYS A 184 -10.45 15.57 -5.14
C LYS A 184 -11.65 16.09 -5.91
N PRO A 185 -12.65 16.69 -5.23
CA PRO A 185 -13.73 17.40 -5.92
C PRO A 185 -13.15 18.54 -6.77
N ALA A 186 -13.64 18.71 -7.99
CA ALA A 186 -13.28 19.88 -8.81
C ALA A 186 -13.76 21.14 -8.10
N GLN A 187 -12.90 22.15 -7.94
CA GLN A 187 -13.20 23.41 -7.25
C GLN A 187 -14.36 24.19 -7.90
N GLU A 188 -14.70 23.91 -9.15
CA GLU A 188 -15.78 24.59 -9.89
C GLU A 188 -17.20 24.26 -9.40
N GLU A 189 -17.43 23.17 -8.65
CA GLU A 189 -18.77 22.83 -8.16
C GLU A 189 -19.22 23.62 -6.93
N GLU A 190 -18.30 24.17 -6.15
CA GLU A 190 -18.64 24.97 -4.95
C GLU A 190 -19.02 26.41 -5.30
N GLU A 191 -18.35 27.04 -6.26
CA GLU A 191 -18.71 28.39 -6.71
C GLU A 191 -20.06 28.44 -7.42
N GLY A 192 -20.38 27.42 -8.22
CA GLY A 192 -21.66 27.29 -8.90
C GLY A 192 -22.86 27.08 -7.96
N ARG A 193 -22.65 26.43 -6.80
CA ARG A 193 -23.70 26.26 -5.77
C ARG A 193 -23.91 27.49 -4.90
N SER A 194 -22.83 28.21 -4.60
CA SER A 194 -22.89 29.49 -3.85
C SER A 194 -23.62 30.58 -4.65
N ALA A 195 -23.34 30.68 -5.95
CA ALA A 195 -23.99 31.67 -6.83
C ALA A 195 -25.48 31.38 -7.07
N LYS A 196 -25.91 30.12 -7.04
CA LYS A 196 -27.35 29.75 -7.13
C LYS A 196 -28.11 29.95 -5.83
N ARG A 197 -27.45 29.95 -4.67
CA ARG A 197 -28.10 30.26 -3.37
C ARG A 197 -28.30 31.74 -3.11
N GLN A 198 -27.51 32.62 -3.73
CA GLN A 198 -27.66 34.06 -3.62
C GLN A 198 -28.71 34.67 -4.58
N LYS A 199 -29.24 33.88 -5.53
CA LYS A 199 -30.27 34.32 -6.49
C LYS A 199 -31.70 33.79 -6.18
N ARG A 200 -31.90 33.24 -5.00
CA ARG A 200 -33.22 32.88 -4.47
C ARG A 200 -33.48 33.63 -3.17
#